data_df76078e721d0b921fee1ac51e9b2f57
#
_entry.id   df76078e721d0b921fee1ac51e9b2f57
#
_cell.length_a   1.000
_cell.length_b   1.000
_cell.length_c   1.000
_cell.angle_alpha   90.00
_cell.angle_beta   90.00
_cell.angle_gamma   90.00
#
_symmetry.space_group_name_H-M   'P 1'
#
loop_
_entity.id
_entity.type
_entity.pdbx_description
1 polymer ?
#
loop_
_entity_poly.entity_id
_entity_poly.type
_entity_poly.pdbx_seq_one_letter_code
_entity_poly.pdbx_strand_id
1 'polypeptide(L)'
;MDSLLRPLLDAPPAVVYLVCALVIAAETALLPGIVLPTLSTLLLMGFLAERGTLDFGLALAVAVAAAVLGDQLAYFEGRHWGPRLARRVGRERWDRAESVLARYGVPAVIAGRCLVGLRTLVPRVAGSAAMPYRRFAAGSVAAAVLWAGAELLIGHTTALVL
;
A
#
# COMPACT_ATOMS: atom_id res chain seq x y z
N MET A 1 15.38 -6.95 22.64
CA MET A 1 14.78 -6.90 21.29
C MET A 1 14.38 -8.30 20.83
N ASP A 2 15.17 -9.31 21.16
CA ASP A 2 14.91 -10.71 20.76
C ASP A 2 13.60 -11.32 21.27
N SER A 3 13.11 -10.91 22.43
CA SER A 3 11.88 -11.44 23.00
C SER A 3 10.59 -11.04 22.25
N LEU A 4 10.62 -9.92 21.52
CA LEU A 4 9.50 -9.45 20.69
C LEU A 4 9.51 -10.04 19.27
N LEU A 5 10.69 -10.42 18.77
CA LEU A 5 10.84 -11.00 17.45
C LEU A 5 10.72 -12.53 17.45
N ARG A 6 11.01 -13.19 18.59
CA ARG A 6 10.90 -14.66 18.71
C ARG A 6 9.57 -15.24 18.24
N PRO A 7 8.40 -14.71 18.63
CA PRO A 7 7.12 -15.26 18.16
C PRO A 7 6.95 -15.19 16.66
N LEU A 8 7.59 -14.21 16.00
CA LEU A 8 7.53 -14.03 14.54
C LEU A 8 8.55 -14.92 13.82
N LEU A 9 9.71 -15.16 14.43
CA LEU A 9 10.74 -16.07 13.90
C LEU A 9 10.33 -17.54 14.03
N ASP A 10 9.57 -17.87 15.09
CA ASP A 10 9.07 -19.23 15.35
C ASP A 10 7.71 -19.50 14.65
N ALA A 11 7.06 -18.48 14.09
CA ALA A 11 5.78 -18.63 13.40
C ALA A 11 5.98 -19.29 12.02
N PRO A 12 5.05 -20.15 11.57
CA PRO A 12 5.08 -20.66 10.23
C PRO A 12 5.12 -19.52 9.19
N PRO A 13 6.00 -19.57 8.18
CA PRO A 13 6.12 -18.48 7.19
C PRO A 13 4.80 -18.09 6.55
N ALA A 14 3.91 -19.05 6.31
CA ALA A 14 2.57 -18.80 5.76
C ALA A 14 1.72 -17.88 6.64
N VAL A 15 1.82 -17.98 7.95
CA VAL A 15 1.10 -17.11 8.89
C VAL A 15 1.65 -15.69 8.83
N VAL A 16 2.97 -15.55 8.76
CA VAL A 16 3.63 -14.23 8.64
C VAL A 16 3.20 -13.54 7.34
N TYR A 17 3.23 -14.24 6.21
CA TYR A 17 2.74 -13.70 4.93
C TYR A 17 1.28 -13.27 5.01
N LEU A 18 0.41 -14.10 5.59
CA LEU A 18 -1.02 -13.81 5.69
C LEU A 18 -1.29 -12.56 6.54
N VAL A 19 -0.68 -12.49 7.71
CA VAL A 19 -0.84 -11.34 8.63
C VAL A 19 -0.34 -10.05 7.97
N CYS A 20 0.85 -10.08 7.37
CA CYS A 20 1.41 -8.93 6.67
C CYS A 20 0.51 -8.50 5.49
N ALA A 21 0.01 -9.46 4.69
CA ALA A 21 -0.90 -9.17 3.60
C ALA A 21 -2.19 -8.52 4.08
N LEU A 22 -2.78 -9.02 5.17
CA LEU A 22 -3.99 -8.44 5.76
C LEU A 22 -3.77 -7.03 6.27
N VAL A 23 -2.65 -6.76 6.94
CA VAL A 23 -2.29 -5.42 7.41
C VAL A 23 -2.12 -4.45 6.24
N ILE A 24 -1.39 -4.84 5.19
CA ILE A 24 -1.16 -4.01 4.01
C ILE A 24 -2.48 -3.73 3.27
N ALA A 25 -3.30 -4.75 3.04
CA ALA A 25 -4.58 -4.60 2.36
C ALA A 25 -5.57 -3.74 3.18
N ALA A 26 -5.65 -3.99 4.49
CA ALA A 26 -6.53 -3.25 5.39
C ALA A 26 -6.18 -1.76 5.45
N GLU A 27 -4.89 -1.41 5.56
CA GLU A 27 -4.47 0.00 5.57
C GLU A 27 -4.86 0.72 4.29
N THR A 28 -4.69 0.04 3.14
CA THR A 28 -5.02 0.65 1.85
C THR A 28 -6.53 0.75 1.63
N ALA A 29 -7.29 -0.24 2.12
CA ALA A 29 -8.75 -0.29 1.99
C ALA A 29 -9.49 0.56 3.03
N LEU A 30 -8.91 0.82 4.20
CA LEU A 30 -9.55 1.61 5.25
C LEU A 30 -9.52 3.10 4.93
N LEU A 31 -10.48 3.83 5.51
CA LEU A 31 -10.65 5.27 5.30
C LEU A 31 -9.38 6.06 5.66
N PRO A 32 -9.12 7.19 4.94
CA PRO A 32 -8.00 8.09 5.25
C PRO A 32 -8.09 8.55 6.71
N GLY A 33 -7.06 8.29 7.48
CA GLY A 33 -6.97 8.66 8.90
C GLY A 33 -6.62 7.50 9.83
N ILE A 34 -6.77 6.25 9.39
CA ILE A 34 -6.26 5.09 10.12
C ILE A 34 -4.86 4.80 9.57
N VAL A 35 -3.85 5.17 10.33
CA VAL A 35 -2.45 4.87 9.99
C VAL A 35 -2.10 3.54 10.64
N LEU A 36 -2.14 2.47 9.87
CA LEU A 36 -1.55 1.19 10.27
C LEU A 36 -0.05 1.20 9.92
N PRO A 37 0.78 0.44 10.61
CA PRO A 37 2.23 0.47 10.43
C PRO A 37 2.69 -0.35 9.20
N THR A 38 2.13 -0.08 8.02
CA THR A 38 2.49 -0.81 6.77
C THR A 38 3.95 -0.62 6.40
N LEU A 39 4.51 0.57 6.63
CA LEU A 39 5.94 0.82 6.45
C LEU A 39 6.76 -0.15 7.30
N SER A 40 6.46 -0.24 8.60
CA SER A 40 7.13 -1.17 9.51
C SER A 40 6.91 -2.62 9.12
N THR A 41 5.74 -2.96 8.58
CA THR A 41 5.41 -4.32 8.10
C THR A 41 6.29 -4.71 6.92
N LEU A 42 6.46 -3.83 5.93
CA LEU A 42 7.31 -4.12 4.77
C LEU A 42 8.78 -4.16 5.12
N LEU A 43 9.26 -3.24 5.97
CA LEU A 43 10.62 -3.28 6.50
C LEU A 43 10.88 -4.59 7.25
N LEU A 44 9.93 -5.02 8.08
CA LEU A 44 10.02 -6.30 8.80
C LEU A 44 10.04 -7.49 7.85
N MET A 45 9.19 -7.52 6.81
CA MET A 45 9.22 -8.59 5.81
C MET A 45 10.58 -8.66 5.09
N GLY A 46 11.16 -7.52 4.74
CA GLY A 46 12.49 -7.44 4.15
C GLY A 46 13.58 -7.95 5.08
N PHE A 47 13.52 -7.56 6.36
CA PHE A 47 14.42 -8.04 7.40
C PHE A 47 14.32 -9.56 7.61
N LEU A 48 13.12 -10.11 7.68
CA LEU A 48 12.89 -11.56 7.83
C LEU A 48 13.32 -12.34 6.59
N ALA A 49 13.27 -11.73 5.41
CA ALA A 49 13.76 -12.34 4.18
C ALA A 49 15.29 -12.48 4.20
N GLU A 50 16.03 -11.48 4.70
CA GLU A 50 17.49 -11.60 4.87
C GLU A 50 17.87 -12.68 5.89
N ARG A 51 17.10 -12.81 6.97
CA ARG A 51 17.29 -13.84 7.99
C ARG A 51 16.91 -15.26 7.52
N GLY A 52 16.45 -15.42 6.27
CA GLY A 52 16.08 -16.72 5.70
C GLY A 52 14.73 -17.27 6.19
N THR A 53 13.97 -16.49 6.98
CA THR A 53 12.62 -16.88 7.44
C THR A 53 11.59 -16.77 6.33
N LEU A 54 11.75 -15.78 5.44
CA LEU A 54 10.87 -15.53 4.30
C LEU A 54 11.69 -15.57 3.01
N ASP A 55 11.04 -15.98 1.92
CA ASP A 55 11.58 -15.78 0.57
C ASP A 55 11.31 -14.34 0.12
N PHE A 56 12.33 -13.64 -0.36
CA PHE A 56 12.22 -12.23 -0.77
C PHE A 56 11.27 -12.04 -1.96
N GLY A 57 11.33 -12.93 -2.94
CA GLY A 57 10.48 -12.85 -4.13
C GLY A 57 9.01 -13.07 -3.78
N LEU A 58 8.72 -14.05 -2.92
CA LEU A 58 7.38 -14.31 -2.43
C LEU A 58 6.88 -13.17 -1.52
N ALA A 59 7.74 -12.62 -0.67
CA ALA A 59 7.41 -11.46 0.17
C ALA A 59 7.00 -10.25 -0.70
N LEU A 60 7.77 -9.97 -1.75
CA LEU A 60 7.44 -8.92 -2.72
C LEU A 60 6.11 -9.19 -3.42
N ALA A 61 5.91 -10.41 -3.92
CA ALA A 61 4.69 -10.78 -4.62
C ALA A 61 3.45 -10.63 -3.73
N VAL A 62 3.52 -11.11 -2.48
CA VAL A 62 2.44 -10.99 -1.49
C VAL A 62 2.16 -9.53 -1.14
N ALA A 63 3.20 -8.74 -0.88
CA ALA A 63 3.06 -7.33 -0.56
C ALA A 63 2.41 -6.54 -1.72
N VAL A 64 2.86 -6.77 -2.96
CA VAL A 64 2.30 -6.14 -4.16
C VAL A 64 0.84 -6.55 -4.35
N ALA A 65 0.53 -7.84 -4.25
CA ALA A 65 -0.84 -8.33 -4.40
C ALA A 65 -1.77 -7.73 -3.34
N ALA A 66 -1.38 -7.72 -2.07
CA ALA A 66 -2.15 -7.14 -0.99
C ALA A 66 -2.39 -5.64 -1.18
N ALA A 67 -1.36 -4.91 -1.58
CA ALA A 67 -1.42 -3.49 -1.84
C ALA A 67 -2.35 -3.16 -3.03
N VAL A 68 -2.24 -3.92 -4.12
CA VAL A 68 -3.11 -3.76 -5.30
C VAL A 68 -4.56 -4.08 -4.93
N LEU A 69 -4.82 -5.17 -4.21
CA LEU A 69 -6.18 -5.52 -3.77
C LEU A 69 -6.80 -4.39 -2.93
N GLY A 70 -6.06 -3.83 -1.99
CA GLY A 70 -6.50 -2.68 -1.20
C GLY A 70 -6.82 -1.46 -2.07
N ASP A 71 -5.99 -1.17 -3.07
CA ASP A 71 -6.22 -0.08 -4.02
C ASP A 71 -7.48 -0.29 -4.86
N GLN A 72 -7.74 -1.54 -5.31
CA GLN A 72 -8.96 -1.85 -6.06
C GLN A 72 -10.21 -1.59 -5.21
N LEU A 73 -10.20 -2.07 -3.95
CA LEU A 73 -11.31 -1.82 -3.02
C LEU A 73 -11.53 -0.31 -2.84
N ALA A 74 -10.47 0.45 -2.58
CA ALA A 74 -10.53 1.89 -2.42
C ALA A 74 -11.02 2.61 -3.71
N TYR A 75 -10.64 2.14 -4.89
CA TYR A 75 -11.15 2.67 -6.17
C TYR A 75 -12.66 2.45 -6.30
N PHE A 76 -13.16 1.26 -6.00
CA PHE A 76 -14.59 0.97 -6.06
C PHE A 76 -15.37 1.72 -4.98
N GLU A 77 -14.82 1.90 -3.78
CA GLU A 77 -15.39 2.79 -2.76
C GLU A 77 -15.55 4.22 -3.28
N GLY A 78 -14.50 4.77 -3.90
CA GLY A 78 -14.52 6.09 -4.50
C GLY A 78 -15.58 6.22 -5.59
N ARG A 79 -15.70 5.18 -6.43
CA ARG A 79 -16.70 5.15 -7.51
C ARG A 79 -18.13 5.12 -7.01
N HIS A 80 -18.42 4.45 -5.89
CA HIS A 80 -19.77 4.35 -5.35
C HIS A 80 -20.11 5.45 -4.36
N TRP A 81 -19.14 5.89 -3.55
CA TRP A 81 -19.37 6.81 -2.42
C TRP A 81 -18.55 8.11 -2.49
N GLY A 82 -17.97 8.44 -3.64
CA GLY A 82 -17.11 9.60 -3.83
C GLY A 82 -17.61 10.90 -3.18
N PRO A 83 -18.87 11.34 -3.43
CA PRO A 83 -19.39 12.57 -2.83
C PRO A 83 -19.49 12.56 -1.31
N ARG A 84 -19.70 11.37 -0.70
CA ARG A 84 -19.71 11.19 0.77
C ARG A 84 -18.31 11.23 1.34
N LEU A 85 -17.37 10.60 0.64
CA LEU A 85 -15.95 10.56 1.01
C LEU A 85 -15.32 11.95 0.92
N ALA A 86 -15.61 12.71 -0.14
CA ALA A 86 -15.16 14.10 -0.31
C ALA A 86 -15.56 15.00 0.87
N ARG A 87 -16.78 14.82 1.41
CA ARG A 87 -17.23 15.54 2.60
C ARG A 87 -16.48 15.14 3.87
N ARG A 88 -16.09 13.86 4.02
CA ARG A 88 -15.36 13.37 5.20
C ARG A 88 -13.88 13.77 5.20
N VAL A 89 -13.24 13.72 4.03
CA VAL A 89 -11.82 14.05 3.86
C VAL A 89 -11.57 15.56 3.82
N GLY A 90 -12.58 16.33 3.42
CA GLY A 90 -12.49 17.76 3.15
C GLY A 90 -12.45 18.03 1.64
N ARG A 91 -13.40 18.83 1.17
CA ARG A 91 -13.56 19.12 -0.26
C ARG A 91 -12.31 19.69 -0.90
N GLU A 92 -11.63 20.59 -0.24
CA GLU A 92 -10.42 21.24 -0.80
C GLU A 92 -9.31 20.22 -1.12
N ARG A 93 -9.07 19.25 -0.22
CA ARG A 93 -8.07 18.18 -0.45
C ARG A 93 -8.51 17.24 -1.57
N TRP A 94 -9.80 16.94 -1.62
CA TRP A 94 -10.38 16.08 -2.64
C TRP A 94 -10.27 16.72 -4.02
N ASP A 95 -10.72 17.96 -4.18
CA ASP A 95 -10.72 18.70 -5.45
C ASP A 95 -9.29 18.92 -5.97
N ARG A 96 -8.34 19.17 -5.06
CA ARG A 96 -6.91 19.26 -5.41
C ARG A 96 -6.37 17.93 -5.95
N ALA A 97 -6.67 16.80 -5.30
CA ALA A 97 -6.27 15.48 -5.77
C ALA A 97 -6.93 15.14 -7.12
N GLU A 98 -8.20 15.49 -7.30
CA GLU A 98 -8.93 15.28 -8.54
C GLU A 98 -8.33 16.09 -9.70
N SER A 99 -7.99 17.36 -9.47
CA SER A 99 -7.35 18.22 -10.46
C SER A 99 -5.97 17.70 -10.90
N VAL A 100 -5.16 17.20 -9.96
CA VAL A 100 -3.85 16.59 -10.24
C VAL A 100 -4.04 15.31 -11.05
N LEU A 101 -5.02 14.49 -10.68
CA LEU A 101 -5.32 13.24 -11.36
C LEU A 101 -5.82 13.47 -12.80
N ALA A 102 -6.70 14.49 -12.99
CA ALA A 102 -7.19 14.89 -14.31
C ALA A 102 -6.06 15.39 -15.22
N ARG A 103 -5.08 16.11 -14.65
CA ARG A 103 -3.95 16.67 -15.38
C ARG A 103 -2.88 15.64 -15.75
N TYR A 104 -2.54 14.76 -14.83
CA TYR A 104 -1.38 13.86 -14.97
C TYR A 104 -1.74 12.38 -15.15
N GLY A 105 -2.98 11.97 -14.86
CA GLY A 105 -3.43 10.59 -15.08
C GLY A 105 -2.63 9.54 -14.29
N VAL A 106 -2.11 8.53 -15.01
CA VAL A 106 -1.36 7.41 -14.40
C VAL A 106 -0.14 7.86 -13.58
N PRO A 107 0.71 8.80 -14.04
CA PRO A 107 1.78 9.37 -13.22
C PRO A 107 1.31 9.91 -11.86
N ALA A 108 0.12 10.52 -11.79
CA ALA A 108 -0.44 11.02 -10.54
C ALA A 108 -0.82 9.86 -9.58
N VAL A 109 -1.28 8.74 -10.11
CA VAL A 109 -1.55 7.53 -9.30
C VAL A 109 -0.25 7.01 -8.69
N ILE A 110 0.82 6.92 -9.48
CA ILE A 110 2.13 6.43 -9.02
C ILE A 110 2.72 7.36 -7.96
N ALA A 111 2.81 8.67 -8.26
CA ALA A 111 3.36 9.66 -7.35
C ALA A 111 2.54 9.78 -6.05
N GLY A 112 1.23 9.73 -6.15
CA GLY A 112 0.34 9.80 -4.99
C GLY A 112 0.53 8.68 -4.00
N ARG A 113 0.94 7.49 -4.45
CA ARG A 113 1.26 6.38 -3.56
C ARG A 113 2.54 6.59 -2.75
N CYS A 114 3.51 7.31 -3.31
CA CYS A 114 4.76 7.63 -2.62
C CYS A 114 4.58 8.73 -1.55
N LEU A 115 3.46 9.45 -1.57
CA LEU A 115 3.19 10.55 -0.63
C LEU A 115 2.31 10.07 0.53
N VAL A 116 2.85 10.19 1.74
CA VAL A 116 2.13 9.86 2.98
C VAL A 116 0.83 10.69 3.07
N GLY A 117 -0.29 10.03 3.29
CA GLY A 117 -1.62 10.66 3.37
C GLY A 117 -2.34 10.82 2.02
N LEU A 118 -1.65 10.76 0.88
CA LEU A 118 -2.28 10.72 -0.44
C LEU A 118 -2.47 9.31 -0.97
N ARG A 119 -1.67 8.35 -0.53
CA ARG A 119 -1.72 6.95 -0.99
C ARG A 119 -3.09 6.30 -0.80
N THR A 120 -3.80 6.61 0.28
CA THR A 120 -5.15 6.11 0.54
C THR A 120 -6.24 6.95 -0.13
N LEU A 121 -5.95 8.21 -0.45
CA LEU A 121 -6.89 9.12 -1.08
C LEU A 121 -6.95 8.94 -2.60
N VAL A 122 -5.79 8.81 -3.25
CA VAL A 122 -5.68 8.77 -4.72
C VAL A 122 -6.52 7.67 -5.37
N PRO A 123 -6.56 6.41 -4.88
CA PRO A 123 -7.42 5.39 -5.45
C PRO A 123 -8.91 5.77 -5.40
N ARG A 124 -9.35 6.36 -4.29
CA ARG A 124 -10.74 6.80 -4.10
C ARG A 124 -11.11 7.94 -5.02
N VAL A 125 -10.23 8.93 -5.16
CA VAL A 125 -10.42 10.05 -6.08
C VAL A 125 -10.43 9.56 -7.53
N ALA A 126 -9.56 8.62 -7.91
CA ALA A 126 -9.54 8.01 -9.23
C ALA A 126 -10.87 7.30 -9.56
N GLY A 127 -11.43 6.59 -8.58
CA GLY A 127 -12.75 5.98 -8.71
C GLY A 127 -13.87 6.99 -8.87
N SER A 128 -13.90 8.04 -8.05
CA SER A 128 -14.87 9.13 -8.10
C SER A 128 -14.82 9.91 -9.40
N ALA A 129 -13.61 10.24 -9.87
CA ALA A 129 -13.37 10.94 -11.15
C ALA A 129 -13.63 10.05 -12.38
N ALA A 130 -14.13 8.82 -12.18
CA ALA A 130 -14.42 7.86 -13.24
C ALA A 130 -13.21 7.57 -14.16
N MET A 131 -11.99 7.62 -13.60
CA MET A 131 -10.78 7.23 -14.34
C MET A 131 -10.96 5.81 -14.90
N PRO A 132 -10.58 5.53 -16.17
CA PRO A 132 -10.70 4.19 -16.74
C PRO A 132 -9.95 3.16 -15.88
N TYR A 133 -10.65 2.11 -15.44
CA TYR A 133 -10.13 1.09 -14.53
C TYR A 133 -8.78 0.51 -14.96
N ARG A 134 -8.62 0.21 -16.26
CA ARG A 134 -7.35 -0.32 -16.79
C ARG A 134 -6.16 0.61 -16.56
N ARG A 135 -6.36 1.93 -16.70
CA ARG A 135 -5.31 2.93 -16.47
C ARG A 135 -4.97 3.03 -14.99
N PHE A 136 -6.01 3.03 -14.15
CA PHE A 136 -5.82 3.02 -12.69
C PHE A 136 -5.09 1.75 -12.24
N ALA A 137 -5.55 0.57 -12.65
CA ALA A 137 -4.96 -0.71 -12.28
C ALA A 137 -3.47 -0.82 -12.68
N ALA A 138 -3.12 -0.40 -13.91
CA ALA A 138 -1.73 -0.36 -14.35
C ALA A 138 -0.87 0.56 -13.48
N GLY A 139 -1.38 1.75 -13.14
CA GLY A 139 -0.71 2.70 -12.25
C GLY A 139 -0.55 2.16 -10.83
N SER A 140 -1.60 1.51 -10.29
CA SER A 140 -1.59 0.88 -8.97
C SER A 140 -0.55 -0.25 -8.88
N VAL A 141 -0.50 -1.14 -9.88
CA VAL A 141 0.50 -2.23 -9.93
C VAL A 141 1.92 -1.66 -9.99
N ALA A 142 2.18 -0.72 -10.90
CA ALA A 142 3.50 -0.10 -11.03
C ALA A 142 3.92 0.59 -9.73
N ALA A 143 3.03 1.34 -9.12
CA ALA A 143 3.28 2.02 -7.85
C ALA A 143 3.53 1.03 -6.70
N ALA A 144 2.75 -0.07 -6.64
CA ALA A 144 2.90 -1.10 -5.61
C ALA A 144 4.25 -1.81 -5.72
N VAL A 145 4.69 -2.16 -6.94
CA VAL A 145 6.00 -2.80 -7.17
C VAL A 145 7.14 -1.87 -6.76
N LEU A 146 7.10 -0.60 -7.19
CA LEU A 146 8.13 0.37 -6.85
C LEU A 146 8.22 0.61 -5.35
N TRP A 147 7.07 0.85 -4.71
CA TRP A 147 7.02 1.18 -3.29
C TRP A 147 7.35 -0.03 -2.41
N ALA A 148 6.70 -1.18 -2.62
CA ALA A 148 6.97 -2.38 -1.83
C ALA A 148 8.40 -2.89 -2.06
N GLY A 149 8.90 -2.83 -3.30
CA GLY A 149 10.28 -3.20 -3.62
C GLY A 149 11.29 -2.33 -2.89
N ALA A 150 11.11 -1.02 -2.89
CA ALA A 150 12.01 -0.10 -2.19
C ALA A 150 12.03 -0.38 -0.67
N GLU A 151 10.87 -0.54 -0.05
CA GLU A 151 10.78 -0.77 1.40
C GLU A 151 11.30 -2.15 1.83
N LEU A 152 10.99 -3.20 1.07
CA LEU A 152 11.56 -4.53 1.33
C LEU A 152 13.09 -4.51 1.20
N LEU A 153 13.64 -3.83 0.17
CA LEU A 153 15.09 -3.69 0.00
C LEU A 153 15.74 -2.94 1.16
N ILE A 154 15.11 -1.87 1.66
CA ILE A 154 15.60 -1.15 2.84
C ILE A 154 15.61 -2.07 4.06
N GLY A 155 14.53 -2.83 4.30
CA GLY A 155 14.47 -3.80 5.39
C GLY A 155 15.53 -4.89 5.27
N HIS A 156 15.72 -5.42 4.08
CA HIS A 156 16.72 -6.43 3.77
C HIS A 156 18.16 -5.91 4.01
N THR A 157 18.49 -4.74 3.48
CA THR A 157 19.83 -4.14 3.68
C THR A 157 20.08 -3.72 5.12
N THR A 158 19.06 -3.32 5.87
CA THR A 158 19.18 -2.99 7.30
C THR A 158 19.58 -4.22 8.11
N ALA A 159 19.09 -5.41 7.74
CA ALA A 159 19.44 -6.65 8.41
C ALA A 159 20.91 -7.09 8.19
N LEU A 160 21.53 -6.64 7.08
CA LEU A 160 22.95 -6.90 6.81
C LEU A 160 23.90 -6.10 7.71
N VAL A 161 23.39 -4.97 8.26
CA VAL A 161 24.21 -4.03 9.06
C VAL A 161 24.05 -4.28 10.56
N LEU A 162 22.98 -4.98 10.97
CA LEU A 162 22.66 -5.33 12.37
C LEU A 162 23.04 -6.78 12.69
#